data_15444b0ed12595eee3fd8998b2533a42
#
_entry.id   15444b0ed12595eee3fd8998b2533a42
#
_cell.length_a   1.000
_cell.length_b   1.000
_cell.length_c   1.000
_cell.angle_alpha   90.00
_cell.angle_beta   90.00
_cell.angle_gamma   90.00
#
_symmetry.space_group_name_H-M   'P 1'
#
loop_
_entity.id
_entity.type
_entity.pdbx_description
1 polymer ?
#
loop_
_entity_poly.entity_id
_entity_poly.type
_entity_poly.pdbx_seq_one_letter_code
_entity_poly.pdbx_strand_id
1 'polypeptide(L)'
;MNKNLYIEETLNSISHGFATIASVIGFIALTLNSSKQEWVLFSSIVYGLSLIILYTSSTLYHWSRNKKIKHVLRIADHCSIFILIAGTYTPILLISIGGSVGWYFFGIQWALVLIGIVFKIF
;
A
#
# COMPACT_ATOMS: atom_id res chain seq x y z
N MET A 1 12.49 24.46 11.23
CA MET A 1 12.83 23.13 10.72
C MET A 1 14.29 23.14 10.34
N ASN A 2 15.10 22.18 10.80
CA ASN A 2 16.51 22.08 10.47
C ASN A 2 16.66 21.87 8.94
N LYS A 3 17.69 22.47 8.32
CA LYS A 3 17.94 22.39 6.87
C LYS A 3 18.05 20.94 6.37
N ASN A 4 18.69 20.07 7.15
CA ASN A 4 18.85 18.66 6.79
C ASN A 4 17.50 17.93 6.78
N LEU A 5 16.64 18.18 7.76
CA LEU A 5 15.29 17.59 7.80
C LEU A 5 14.42 18.07 6.63
N TYR A 6 14.59 19.33 6.21
CA TYR A 6 13.88 19.86 5.04
C TYR A 6 14.28 19.13 3.74
N ILE A 7 15.58 18.90 3.56
CA ILE A 7 16.10 18.18 2.39
C ILE A 7 15.60 16.73 2.39
N GLU A 8 15.69 16.06 3.52
CA GLU A 8 15.23 14.67 3.69
C GLU A 8 13.73 14.51 3.34
N GLU A 9 12.87 15.35 3.91
CA GLU A 9 11.43 15.35 3.63
C GLU A 9 11.14 15.62 2.12
N THR A 10 11.91 16.50 1.50
CA THR A 10 11.74 16.81 0.08
C THR A 10 12.18 15.63 -0.79
N LEU A 11 13.31 15.01 -0.50
CA LEU A 11 13.81 13.84 -1.23
C LEU A 11 12.84 12.65 -1.10
N ASN A 12 12.33 12.40 0.11
CA ASN A 12 11.35 11.35 0.35
C ASN A 12 10.05 11.61 -0.45
N SER A 13 9.55 12.85 -0.43
CA SER A 13 8.36 13.20 -1.20
C SER A 13 8.57 13.01 -2.71
N ILE A 14 9.72 13.39 -3.25
CA ILE A 14 10.01 13.24 -4.68
C ILE A 14 10.15 11.77 -5.04
N SER A 15 10.94 10.99 -4.31
CA SER A 15 11.17 9.56 -4.59
C SER A 15 9.87 8.75 -4.52
N HIS A 16 9.04 9.00 -3.49
CA HIS A 16 7.75 8.32 -3.35
C HIS A 16 6.73 8.81 -4.39
N GLY A 17 6.81 10.08 -4.81
CA GLY A 17 6.02 10.59 -5.93
C GLY A 17 6.30 9.86 -7.25
N PHE A 18 7.56 9.64 -7.57
CA PHE A 18 7.94 8.79 -8.70
C PHE A 18 7.46 7.35 -8.54
N ALA A 19 7.57 6.78 -7.33
CA ALA A 19 7.06 5.45 -7.04
C ALA A 19 5.53 5.37 -7.18
N THR A 20 4.79 6.44 -6.85
CA THR A 20 3.33 6.51 -7.09
C THR A 20 3.02 6.40 -8.59
N ILE A 21 3.72 7.17 -9.43
CA ILE A 21 3.53 7.11 -10.89
C ILE A 21 3.86 5.71 -11.42
N ALA A 22 5.00 5.14 -11.00
CA ALA A 22 5.38 3.78 -11.37
C ALA A 22 4.36 2.73 -10.91
N SER A 23 3.76 2.90 -9.72
CA SER A 23 2.72 2.02 -9.20
C SER A 23 1.43 2.08 -10.04
N VAL A 24 1.03 3.27 -10.52
CA VAL A 24 -0.12 3.42 -11.42
C VAL A 24 0.13 2.71 -12.76
N ILE A 25 1.32 2.92 -13.35
CA ILE A 25 1.70 2.24 -14.60
C ILE A 25 1.73 0.73 -14.39
N GLY A 26 2.36 0.26 -13.30
CA GLY A 26 2.42 -1.16 -12.94
C GLY A 26 1.03 -1.76 -12.70
N PHE A 27 0.15 -1.05 -12.03
CA PHE A 27 -1.24 -1.46 -11.81
C PHE A 27 -1.99 -1.67 -13.13
N ILE A 28 -1.88 -0.70 -14.05
CA ILE A 28 -2.50 -0.81 -15.38
C ILE A 28 -1.91 -2.00 -16.14
N ALA A 29 -0.58 -2.14 -16.15
CA ALA A 29 0.08 -3.25 -16.82
C ALA A 29 -0.33 -4.61 -16.24
N LEU A 30 -0.38 -4.74 -14.90
CA LEU A 30 -0.83 -5.96 -14.24
C LEU A 30 -2.27 -6.31 -14.57
N THR A 31 -3.19 -5.35 -14.51
CA THR A 31 -4.61 -5.61 -14.78
C THR A 31 -4.88 -5.94 -16.24
N LEU A 32 -4.23 -5.28 -17.18
CA LEU A 32 -4.38 -5.56 -18.62
C LEU A 32 -3.78 -6.91 -19.02
N ASN A 33 -2.71 -7.36 -18.34
CA ASN A 33 -2.08 -8.65 -18.60
C ASN A 33 -2.57 -9.78 -17.69
N SER A 34 -3.49 -9.49 -16.77
CA SER A 34 -4.08 -10.51 -15.91
C SER A 34 -4.87 -11.51 -16.76
N SER A 35 -4.57 -12.80 -16.58
CA SER A 35 -5.32 -13.86 -17.22
C SER A 35 -6.79 -13.85 -16.74
N LYS A 36 -7.70 -14.41 -17.54
CA LYS A 36 -9.11 -14.62 -17.14
C LYS A 36 -9.26 -15.69 -16.04
N GLN A 37 -8.16 -16.23 -15.55
CA GLN A 37 -8.16 -17.21 -14.48
C GLN A 37 -8.69 -16.56 -13.20
N GLU A 38 -9.52 -17.30 -12.50
CA GLU A 38 -10.09 -16.89 -11.23
C GLU A 38 -9.00 -16.42 -10.25
N TRP A 39 -9.29 -15.32 -9.56
CA TRP A 39 -8.43 -14.68 -8.55
C TRP A 39 -7.16 -13.97 -9.07
N VAL A 40 -6.71 -14.19 -10.34
CA VAL A 40 -5.53 -13.47 -10.87
C VAL A 40 -5.83 -11.98 -11.03
N LEU A 41 -6.94 -11.63 -11.67
CA LEU A 41 -7.34 -10.22 -11.82
C LEU A 41 -7.62 -9.57 -10.45
N PHE A 42 -8.36 -10.27 -9.57
CA PHE A 42 -8.62 -9.77 -8.22
C PHE A 42 -7.33 -9.49 -7.44
N SER A 43 -6.40 -10.44 -7.44
CA SER A 43 -5.12 -10.30 -6.77
C SER A 43 -4.27 -9.17 -7.35
N SER A 44 -4.28 -9.01 -8.67
CA SER A 44 -3.59 -7.90 -9.38
C SER A 44 -4.15 -6.54 -8.97
N ILE A 45 -5.48 -6.44 -8.86
CA ILE A 45 -6.16 -5.21 -8.41
C ILE A 45 -5.79 -4.91 -6.95
N VAL A 46 -5.91 -5.88 -6.05
CA VAL A 46 -5.62 -5.69 -4.62
C VAL A 46 -4.17 -5.27 -4.41
N TYR A 47 -3.22 -5.97 -5.03
CA TYR A 47 -1.81 -5.65 -4.92
C TYR A 47 -1.49 -4.27 -5.51
N GLY A 48 -1.93 -3.99 -6.73
CA GLY A 48 -1.64 -2.72 -7.39
C GLY A 48 -2.24 -1.51 -6.67
N LEU A 49 -3.48 -1.62 -6.17
CA LEU A 49 -4.09 -0.57 -5.36
C LEU A 49 -3.35 -0.36 -4.04
N SER A 50 -2.88 -1.42 -3.38
CA SER A 50 -2.13 -1.31 -2.13
C SER A 50 -0.81 -0.54 -2.31
N LEU A 51 -0.12 -0.74 -3.45
CA LEU A 51 1.08 0.04 -3.81
C LEU A 51 0.75 1.52 -4.02
N ILE A 52 -0.30 1.81 -4.78
CA ILE A 52 -0.74 3.20 -5.03
C ILE A 52 -1.10 3.90 -3.72
N ILE A 53 -1.85 3.22 -2.84
CA ILE A 53 -2.23 3.76 -1.54
C ILE A 53 -0.99 4.08 -0.70
N LEU A 54 -0.02 3.16 -0.61
CA LEU A 54 1.20 3.38 0.15
C LEU A 54 1.98 4.59 -0.36
N TYR A 55 2.36 4.58 -1.64
CA TYR A 55 3.23 5.63 -2.17
C TYR A 55 2.54 6.98 -2.23
N THR A 56 1.22 7.04 -2.48
CA THR A 56 0.46 8.28 -2.41
C THR A 56 0.41 8.83 -0.99
N SER A 57 0.07 8.00 0.00
CA SER A 57 0.01 8.40 1.41
C SER A 57 1.36 8.94 1.88
N SER A 58 2.43 8.24 1.53
CA SER A 58 3.80 8.61 1.90
C SER A 58 4.24 9.90 1.21
N THR A 59 3.97 10.06 -0.08
CA THR A 59 4.24 11.30 -0.82
C THR A 59 3.56 12.50 -0.16
N LEU A 60 2.28 12.39 0.13
CA LEU A 60 1.49 13.45 0.76
C LEU A 60 1.98 13.77 2.17
N TYR A 61 2.35 12.75 2.95
CA TYR A 61 2.91 12.93 4.29
C TYR A 61 4.21 13.74 4.25
N HIS A 62 5.15 13.36 3.39
CA HIS A 62 6.44 14.06 3.27
C HIS A 62 6.32 15.44 2.62
N TRP A 63 5.36 15.62 1.69
CA TRP A 63 5.08 16.91 1.06
C TRP A 63 4.47 17.91 2.04
N SER A 64 3.60 17.48 2.96
CA SER A 64 2.81 18.36 3.81
C SER A 64 3.67 19.15 4.80
N ARG A 65 3.48 20.48 4.84
CA ARG A 65 4.13 21.39 5.81
C ARG A 65 3.19 21.80 6.94
N ASN A 66 1.90 21.60 6.79
CA ASN A 66 0.91 21.88 7.83
C ASN A 66 0.94 20.81 8.91
N LYS A 67 1.25 21.18 10.16
CA LYS A 67 1.41 20.22 11.28
C LYS A 67 0.17 19.38 11.54
N LYS A 68 -1.04 19.95 11.42
CA LYS A 68 -2.30 19.22 11.65
C LYS A 68 -2.53 18.17 10.56
N ILE A 69 -2.40 18.58 9.29
CA ILE A 69 -2.55 17.69 8.13
C ILE A 69 -1.47 16.62 8.16
N LYS A 70 -0.22 16.98 8.43
CA LYS A 70 0.92 16.06 8.51
C LYS A 70 0.71 14.97 9.57
N HIS A 71 0.06 15.29 10.69
CA HIS A 71 -0.27 14.29 11.71
C HIS A 71 -1.24 13.22 11.17
N VAL A 72 -2.30 13.64 10.49
CA VAL A 72 -3.27 12.70 9.88
C VAL A 72 -2.63 11.88 8.76
N LEU A 73 -1.86 12.54 7.88
CA LEU A 73 -1.15 11.87 6.79
C LEU A 73 -0.12 10.86 7.29
N ARG A 74 0.54 11.12 8.42
CA ARG A 74 1.45 10.15 9.06
C ARG A 74 0.72 8.88 9.50
N ILE A 75 -0.49 9.01 10.02
CA ILE A 75 -1.31 7.84 10.37
C ILE A 75 -1.67 7.05 9.13
N ALA A 76 -2.11 7.73 8.06
CA ALA A 76 -2.45 7.11 6.79
C ALA A 76 -1.24 6.41 6.16
N ASP A 77 -0.07 7.05 6.14
CA ASP A 77 1.19 6.48 5.65
C ASP A 77 1.56 5.20 6.40
N HIS A 78 1.49 5.21 7.73
CA HIS A 78 1.78 4.01 8.52
C HIS A 78 0.72 2.91 8.37
N CYS A 79 -0.56 3.23 8.26
CA CYS A 79 -1.63 2.26 8.03
C CYS A 79 -1.51 1.61 6.65
N SER A 80 -1.05 2.35 5.65
CA SER A 80 -0.87 1.84 4.28
C SER A 80 0.19 0.73 4.18
N ILE A 81 1.14 0.68 5.12
CA ILE A 81 2.13 -0.41 5.20
C ILE A 81 1.43 -1.75 5.48
N PHE A 82 0.47 -1.78 6.42
CA PHE A 82 -0.29 -3.00 6.70
C PHE A 82 -1.09 -3.46 5.48
N ILE A 83 -1.71 -2.49 4.77
CA ILE A 83 -2.47 -2.76 3.55
C ILE A 83 -1.55 -3.32 2.45
N LEU A 84 -0.35 -2.76 2.27
CA LEU A 84 0.61 -3.27 1.29
C LEU A 84 1.09 -4.68 1.62
N ILE A 85 1.36 -4.97 2.90
CA ILE A 85 1.76 -6.32 3.31
C ILE A 85 0.68 -7.32 2.91
N ALA A 86 -0.59 -7.09 3.27
CA ALA A 86 -1.68 -7.99 2.91
C ALA A 86 -1.92 -8.03 1.39
N GLY A 87 -1.79 -6.89 0.70
CA GLY A 87 -1.87 -6.80 -0.75
C GLY A 87 -0.83 -7.66 -1.45
N THR A 88 0.41 -7.65 -0.95
CA THR A 88 1.53 -8.46 -1.47
C THR A 88 1.29 -9.95 -1.27
N TYR A 89 0.76 -10.35 -0.12
CA TYR A 89 0.45 -11.75 0.17
C TYR A 89 -0.79 -12.26 -0.58
N THR A 90 -1.71 -11.38 -0.98
CA THR A 90 -2.96 -11.78 -1.66
C THR A 90 -2.73 -12.70 -2.87
N PRO A 91 -1.89 -12.37 -3.85
CA PRO A 91 -1.64 -13.28 -4.98
C PRO A 91 -0.97 -14.59 -4.56
N ILE A 92 -0.09 -14.56 -3.58
CA ILE A 92 0.58 -15.78 -3.08
C ILE A 92 -0.46 -16.73 -2.46
N LEU A 93 -1.36 -16.17 -1.64
CA LEU A 93 -2.36 -16.97 -0.94
C LEU A 93 -3.46 -17.49 -1.87
N LEU A 94 -3.97 -16.65 -2.77
CA LEU A 94 -5.12 -17.03 -3.61
C LEU A 94 -4.73 -17.78 -4.89
N ILE A 95 -3.51 -17.55 -5.42
CA ILE A 95 -3.06 -18.18 -6.68
C ILE A 95 -2.09 -19.31 -6.41
N SER A 96 -1.00 -19.07 -5.65
CA SER A 96 0.06 -20.07 -5.46
C SER A 96 -0.33 -21.15 -4.47
N ILE A 97 -0.94 -20.79 -3.34
CA ILE A 97 -1.45 -21.76 -2.35
C ILE A 97 -2.83 -22.25 -2.78
N GLY A 98 -3.74 -21.31 -3.04
CA GLY A 98 -5.09 -21.61 -3.52
C GLY A 98 -5.97 -22.41 -2.56
N GLY A 99 -7.15 -22.80 -3.02
CA GLY A 99 -8.09 -23.62 -2.27
C GLY A 99 -8.53 -23.03 -0.93
N SER A 100 -9.07 -23.85 -0.05
CA SER A 100 -9.55 -23.45 1.28
C SER A 100 -8.44 -22.91 2.18
N VAL A 101 -7.23 -23.45 2.05
CA VAL A 101 -6.07 -23.04 2.85
C VAL A 101 -5.64 -21.62 2.48
N GLY A 102 -5.58 -21.30 1.19
CA GLY A 102 -5.28 -19.94 0.72
C GLY A 102 -6.29 -18.90 1.24
N TRP A 103 -7.57 -19.23 1.17
CA TRP A 103 -8.64 -18.37 1.68
C TRP A 103 -8.60 -18.19 3.20
N TYR A 104 -8.26 -19.24 3.94
CA TYR A 104 -8.12 -19.18 5.39
C TYR A 104 -7.01 -18.19 5.79
N PHE A 105 -5.81 -18.31 5.20
CA PHE A 105 -4.72 -17.40 5.48
C PHE A 105 -4.96 -15.99 4.93
N PHE A 106 -5.64 -15.84 3.80
CA PHE A 106 -6.09 -14.55 3.30
C PHE A 106 -6.96 -13.81 4.34
N GLY A 107 -7.95 -14.52 4.92
CA GLY A 107 -8.80 -13.95 5.97
C GLY A 107 -8.01 -13.53 7.21
N ILE A 108 -7.07 -14.35 7.68
CA ILE A 108 -6.19 -14.02 8.81
C ILE A 108 -5.36 -12.78 8.50
N GLN A 109 -4.74 -12.73 7.33
CA GLN A 109 -3.86 -11.62 6.94
C GLN A 109 -4.62 -10.29 6.92
N TRP A 110 -5.82 -10.25 6.34
CA TRP A 110 -6.63 -9.04 6.31
C TRP A 110 -7.24 -8.69 7.69
N ALA A 111 -7.53 -9.66 8.53
CA ALA A 111 -7.90 -9.40 9.92
C ALA A 111 -6.76 -8.73 10.70
N LEU A 112 -5.51 -9.17 10.50
CA LEU A 112 -4.34 -8.53 11.12
C LEU A 112 -4.13 -7.09 10.62
N VAL A 113 -4.46 -6.79 9.37
CA VAL A 113 -4.47 -5.40 8.85
C VAL A 113 -5.44 -4.54 9.66
N LEU A 114 -6.68 -5.00 9.85
CA LEU A 114 -7.69 -4.25 10.61
C LEU A 114 -7.23 -4.01 12.05
N ILE A 115 -6.68 -5.02 12.71
CA ILE A 115 -6.13 -4.92 14.06
C ILE A 115 -4.98 -3.90 14.10
N GLY A 116 -4.03 -3.99 13.15
CA GLY A 116 -2.91 -3.06 13.05
C GLY A 116 -3.34 -1.61 12.84
N ILE A 117 -4.35 -1.38 11.99
CA ILE A 117 -4.92 -0.05 11.76
C ILE A 117 -5.57 0.50 13.04
N VAL A 118 -6.36 -0.32 13.74
CA VAL A 118 -6.99 0.09 15.01
C VAL A 118 -5.92 0.49 16.01
N PHE A 119 -4.89 -0.32 16.25
CA PHE A 119 -3.78 0.03 17.16
C PHE A 119 -2.96 1.24 16.71
N LYS A 120 -3.00 1.59 15.44
CA LYS A 120 -2.30 2.78 14.93
C LYS A 120 -3.09 4.06 15.14
N ILE A 121 -4.42 3.97 15.15
CA ILE A 121 -5.31 5.13 15.28
C ILE A 121 -5.54 5.47 16.76
N PHE A 122 -5.66 4.47 17.61
CA PHE A 122 -5.95 4.59 19.05
C PHE A 122 -4.74 4.27 19.91
#